data_d2ca373dfb4c31eabd64a58a2d422938
#
_entry.id   d2ca373dfb4c31eabd64a58a2d422938
#
_cell.length_a   1.000
_cell.length_b   1.000
_cell.length_c   1.000
_cell.angle_alpha   90.00
_cell.angle_beta   90.00
_cell.angle_gamma   90.00
#
_symmetry.space_group_name_H-M   'P 1'
#
loop_
_entity.id
_entity.type
_entity.pdbx_description
1 polymer ?
#
loop_
_entity_poly.entity_id
_entity_poly.type
_entity_poly.pdbx_seq_one_letter_code
_entity_poly.pdbx_strand_id
1 'polypeptide(L)'
;MELAQRERPRLDPGQGRLVGSRCTACAAASWPGRAVCHRCGSTEIEAASLSSEGSLLSLTTVRLEAPYAIGEVELEPGLRIYAQIRDADGIATPAPVRVVLSSDPDAAVAFWFVPVGRR
;
A
#
# COMPACT_ATOMS: atom_id res chain seq x y z
N MET A 1 5.82 22.92 -8.76
CA MET A 1 5.00 22.36 -7.71
C MET A 1 4.49 20.98 -8.07
N GLU A 2 3.77 20.90 -9.18
CA GLU A 2 3.26 19.59 -9.62
C GLU A 2 4.37 18.60 -9.93
N LEU A 3 5.44 19.09 -10.53
CA LEU A 3 6.57 18.21 -10.83
C LEU A 3 7.15 17.61 -9.55
N ALA A 4 7.30 18.43 -8.52
CA ALA A 4 7.83 17.95 -7.26
C ALA A 4 6.94 16.88 -6.66
N GLN A 5 5.61 17.03 -6.79
CA GLN A 5 4.68 16.01 -6.28
C GLN A 5 4.72 14.75 -7.10
N ARG A 6 4.83 14.88 -8.43
CA ARG A 6 4.91 13.71 -9.28
C ARG A 6 6.22 12.95 -9.09
N GLU A 7 7.26 13.65 -8.71
CA GLU A 7 8.55 13.03 -8.47
C GLU A 7 8.69 12.52 -7.04
N ARG A 8 7.70 12.80 -6.19
CA ARG A 8 7.73 12.31 -4.82
C ARG A 8 7.70 10.79 -4.84
N PRO A 9 8.65 10.15 -4.18
CA PRO A 9 8.68 8.68 -4.19
C PRO A 9 7.47 8.11 -3.48
N ARG A 10 6.89 7.07 -4.07
CA ARG A 10 5.80 6.31 -3.47
C ARG A 10 6.29 4.98 -2.94
N LEU A 11 7.48 4.56 -3.38
CA LEU A 11 8.05 3.27 -3.05
C LEU A 11 9.47 3.49 -2.57
N ASP A 12 9.88 2.65 -1.63
CA ASP A 12 11.26 2.65 -1.13
C ASP A 12 11.83 1.25 -1.38
N PRO A 13 12.47 1.04 -2.55
CA PRO A 13 13.01 -0.29 -2.87
C PRO A 13 14.08 -0.75 -1.90
N GLY A 14 14.83 0.18 -1.31
CA GLY A 14 15.87 -0.18 -0.37
C GLY A 14 15.33 -0.81 0.90
N GLN A 15 14.13 -0.44 1.31
CA GLN A 15 13.50 -0.98 2.52
C GLN A 15 12.33 -1.90 2.21
N GLY A 16 11.91 -1.99 0.95
CA GLY A 16 10.77 -2.81 0.58
C GLY A 16 9.46 -2.30 1.15
N ARG A 17 9.26 -0.99 1.16
CA ARG A 17 8.08 -0.36 1.78
C ARG A 17 7.45 0.65 0.85
N LEU A 18 6.18 0.90 1.09
CA LEU A 18 5.49 2.02 0.46
C LEU A 18 5.84 3.30 1.21
N VAL A 19 5.93 4.40 0.48
CA VAL A 19 6.16 5.72 1.06
C VAL A 19 4.91 6.54 0.86
N GLY A 20 4.31 6.95 1.95
CA GLY A 20 3.14 7.82 1.92
C GLY A 20 3.42 9.09 2.71
N SER A 21 2.42 9.57 3.41
CA SER A 21 2.56 10.76 4.23
C SER A 21 1.96 10.50 5.61
N ARG A 22 2.44 11.27 6.58
CA ARG A 22 1.92 11.26 7.95
C ARG A 22 1.71 12.67 8.40
N CYS A 23 0.54 12.95 8.94
CA CYS A 23 0.22 14.24 9.51
C CYS A 23 0.91 14.35 10.87
N THR A 24 1.71 15.40 11.07
CA THR A 24 2.38 15.59 12.35
C THR A 24 1.42 16.12 13.43
N ALA A 25 0.26 16.63 13.02
CA ALA A 25 -0.71 17.15 13.98
C ALA A 25 -1.57 16.04 14.58
N CYS A 26 -1.99 15.04 13.79
CA CYS A 26 -2.91 14.00 14.29
C CYS A 26 -2.40 12.58 14.02
N ALA A 27 -1.23 12.43 13.41
CA ALA A 27 -0.58 11.15 13.13
C ALA A 27 -1.29 10.29 12.06
N ALA A 28 -2.29 10.83 11.37
CA ALA A 28 -2.96 10.07 10.32
C ALA A 28 -2.03 9.83 9.14
N ALA A 29 -2.02 8.60 8.63
CA ALA A 29 -1.21 8.23 7.48
C ALA A 29 -2.07 8.15 6.23
N SER A 30 -1.46 8.37 5.07
CA SER A 30 -2.14 8.17 3.80
C SER A 30 -1.17 7.68 2.74
N TRP A 31 -1.72 6.95 1.78
CA TRP A 31 -0.99 6.50 0.61
C TRP A 31 -1.96 6.52 -0.60
N PRO A 32 -1.63 7.16 -1.72
CA PRO A 32 -0.41 8.00 -1.87
C PRO A 32 -0.39 9.16 -0.89
N GLY A 33 0.79 9.79 -0.77
CA GLY A 33 0.94 10.90 0.15
C GLY A 33 0.06 12.09 -0.21
N ARG A 34 -0.30 12.88 0.78
CA ARG A 34 -1.16 14.04 0.63
C ARG A 34 -0.46 15.29 1.10
N ALA A 35 -0.88 16.44 0.56
CA ALA A 35 -0.38 17.73 1.02
C ALA A 35 -1.24 18.28 2.18
N VAL A 36 -2.47 17.80 2.30
CA VAL A 36 -3.40 18.21 3.35
C VAL A 36 -3.95 16.95 4.00
N CYS A 37 -3.97 16.93 5.32
CA CYS A 37 -4.45 15.76 6.04
C CYS A 37 -5.94 15.55 5.78
N HIS A 38 -6.31 14.34 5.38
CA HIS A 38 -7.70 14.00 5.10
C HIS A 38 -8.53 13.90 6.39
N ARG A 39 -7.88 13.84 7.53
CA ARG A 39 -8.55 13.63 8.80
C ARG A 39 -8.75 14.93 9.58
N CYS A 40 -7.71 15.75 9.68
CA CYS A 40 -7.79 16.99 10.47
C CYS A 40 -7.60 18.26 9.67
N GLY A 41 -7.28 18.17 8.38
CA GLY A 41 -7.13 19.34 7.52
C GLY A 41 -5.81 20.07 7.65
N SER A 42 -4.89 19.58 8.49
CA SER A 42 -3.59 20.22 8.66
C SER A 42 -2.73 20.12 7.41
N THR A 43 -1.90 21.12 7.20
CA THR A 43 -0.89 21.09 6.14
C THR A 43 0.48 20.64 6.65
N GLU A 44 0.57 20.27 7.93
CA GLU A 44 1.82 19.81 8.53
C GLU A 44 2.00 18.32 8.23
N ILE A 45 2.40 18.06 7.01
CA ILE A 45 2.49 16.71 6.46
C ILE A 45 3.96 16.43 6.14
N GLU A 46 4.41 15.22 6.46
CA GLU A 46 5.76 14.80 6.07
C GLU A 46 5.68 13.44 5.39
N ALA A 47 6.71 13.15 4.59
CA ALA A 47 6.83 11.84 3.97
C ALA A 47 7.12 10.81 5.04
N ALA A 48 6.55 9.61 4.88
CA ALA A 48 6.71 8.56 5.88
C ALA A 48 6.77 7.20 5.21
N SER A 49 7.72 6.38 5.64
CA SER A 49 7.73 4.96 5.29
C SER A 49 6.60 4.29 6.05
N LEU A 50 5.80 3.52 5.33
CA LEU A 50 4.65 2.85 5.92
C LEU A 50 5.03 1.43 6.32
N SER A 51 4.16 0.79 7.07
CA SER A 51 4.38 -0.58 7.50
C SER A 51 4.57 -1.50 6.30
N SER A 52 5.46 -2.48 6.40
CA SER A 52 5.65 -3.48 5.36
C SER A 52 4.64 -4.61 5.45
N GLU A 53 3.90 -4.69 6.56
CA GLU A 53 2.90 -5.73 6.77
C GLU A 53 1.58 -5.08 7.16
N GLY A 54 0.49 -5.76 6.80
CA GLY A 54 -0.83 -5.30 7.12
C GLY A 54 -1.79 -6.48 7.21
N SER A 55 -3.07 -6.16 7.25
CA SER A 55 -4.12 -7.17 7.35
C SER A 55 -4.97 -7.14 6.10
N LEU A 56 -5.05 -8.28 5.41
CA LEU A 56 -5.94 -8.45 4.26
C LEU A 56 -7.35 -8.62 4.79
N LEU A 57 -8.22 -7.67 4.48
CA LEU A 57 -9.59 -7.66 5.01
C LEU A 57 -10.57 -8.33 4.07
N SER A 58 -10.33 -8.26 2.77
CA SER A 58 -11.23 -8.87 1.78
C SER A 58 -10.43 -9.17 0.52
N LEU A 59 -10.95 -10.09 -0.29
CA LEU A 59 -10.28 -10.56 -1.49
C LEU A 59 -11.31 -10.79 -2.57
N THR A 60 -11.04 -10.26 -3.76
CA THR A 60 -11.90 -10.45 -4.92
C THR A 60 -11.05 -10.87 -6.10
N THR A 61 -11.48 -11.89 -6.83
CA THR A 61 -10.78 -12.31 -8.04
C THR A 61 -11.40 -11.61 -9.24
N VAL A 62 -10.56 -10.95 -10.02
CA VAL A 62 -10.98 -10.34 -11.27
C VAL A 62 -10.77 -11.37 -12.38
N ARG A 63 -11.88 -11.76 -13.03
CA ARG A 63 -11.88 -12.85 -13.99
C ARG A 63 -11.76 -12.29 -15.40
N LEU A 64 -10.54 -12.09 -15.81
CA LEU A 64 -10.21 -11.71 -17.18
C LEU A 64 -9.41 -12.85 -17.80
N GLU A 65 -8.89 -12.61 -18.98
CA GLU A 65 -8.07 -13.60 -19.68
C GLU A 65 -6.89 -14.05 -18.81
N ALA A 66 -6.27 -13.10 -18.12
CA ALA A 66 -5.25 -13.41 -17.13
C ALA A 66 -5.79 -12.98 -15.76
N PRO A 67 -6.49 -13.87 -15.05
CA PRO A 67 -7.14 -13.48 -13.80
C PRO A 67 -6.15 -13.09 -12.73
N TYR A 68 -6.57 -12.15 -11.88
CA TYR A 68 -5.76 -11.70 -10.75
C TYR A 68 -6.69 -11.36 -9.60
N ALA A 69 -6.12 -11.24 -8.41
CA ALA A 69 -6.89 -10.92 -7.21
C ALA A 69 -6.55 -9.52 -6.73
N ILE A 70 -7.58 -8.82 -6.25
CA ILE A 70 -7.44 -7.52 -5.62
C ILE A 70 -7.99 -7.65 -4.21
N GLY A 71 -7.31 -7.06 -3.25
CA GLY A 71 -7.76 -7.09 -1.87
C GLY A 71 -7.69 -5.73 -1.22
N GLU A 72 -8.49 -5.58 -0.16
CA GLU A 72 -8.42 -4.42 0.70
C GLU A 72 -7.48 -4.76 1.86
N VAL A 73 -6.45 -3.94 2.04
CA VAL A 73 -5.43 -4.15 3.06
C VAL A 73 -5.44 -2.97 4.01
N GLU A 74 -5.58 -3.25 5.30
CA GLU A 74 -5.35 -2.24 6.32
C GLU A 74 -3.86 -2.30 6.65
N LEU A 75 -3.12 -1.33 6.16
CA LEU A 75 -1.67 -1.31 6.26
C LEU A 75 -1.20 -0.78 7.61
N GLU A 76 -1.94 0.19 8.14
CA GLU A 76 -1.75 0.74 9.48
C GLU A 76 -3.13 1.12 9.98
N PRO A 77 -3.30 1.33 11.28
CA PRO A 77 -4.61 1.72 11.80
C PRO A 77 -5.16 2.94 11.06
N GLY A 78 -6.34 2.76 10.48
CA GLY A 78 -6.99 3.83 9.73
C GLY A 78 -6.51 4.01 8.30
N LEU A 79 -5.53 3.25 7.85
CA LEU A 79 -5.04 3.35 6.48
C LEU A 79 -5.35 2.07 5.72
N ARG A 80 -6.30 2.15 4.80
CA ARG A 80 -6.71 1.02 3.96
C ARG A 80 -6.41 1.35 2.51
N ILE A 81 -5.83 0.37 1.81
CA ILE A 81 -5.53 0.52 0.39
C ILE A 81 -6.03 -0.72 -0.34
N TYR A 82 -6.27 -0.55 -1.63
CA TYR A 82 -6.58 -1.67 -2.51
C TYR A 82 -5.35 -1.99 -3.33
N ALA A 83 -5.02 -3.27 -3.42
CA ALA A 83 -3.81 -3.69 -4.11
C ALA A 83 -3.99 -5.09 -4.65
N GLN A 84 -3.13 -5.45 -5.60
CA GLN A 84 -3.08 -6.81 -6.10
C GLN A 84 -2.55 -7.73 -5.00
N ILE A 85 -3.18 -8.89 -4.88
CA ILE A 85 -2.78 -9.90 -3.90
C ILE A 85 -2.34 -11.13 -4.68
N ARG A 86 -1.20 -11.70 -4.32
CA ARG A 86 -0.67 -12.89 -4.97
C ARG A 86 -0.47 -14.00 -3.96
N ASP A 87 -0.52 -15.23 -4.44
CA ASP A 87 -0.25 -16.43 -3.64
C ASP A 87 -1.22 -16.60 -2.47
N ALA A 88 -2.48 -16.20 -2.68
CA ALA A 88 -3.47 -16.18 -1.62
C ALA A 88 -4.65 -17.13 -1.89
N ASP A 89 -4.44 -18.15 -2.73
CA ASP A 89 -5.51 -19.10 -3.06
C ASP A 89 -6.03 -19.76 -1.79
N GLY A 90 -7.35 -19.69 -1.61
CA GLY A 90 -8.01 -20.34 -0.49
C GLY A 90 -7.77 -19.69 0.86
N ILE A 91 -7.20 -18.49 0.89
CA ILE A 91 -6.90 -17.84 2.15
C ILE A 91 -8.18 -17.34 2.83
N ALA A 92 -8.23 -17.52 4.14
CA ALA A 92 -9.32 -16.99 4.95
C ALA A 92 -8.95 -15.58 5.41
N THR A 93 -9.92 -14.66 5.37
CA THR A 93 -9.69 -13.29 5.82
C THR A 93 -10.39 -13.05 7.15
N PRO A 94 -9.81 -12.19 8.00
CA PRO A 94 -8.60 -11.41 7.76
C PRO A 94 -7.34 -12.27 7.84
N ALA A 95 -6.28 -11.83 7.16
CA ALA A 95 -5.03 -12.58 7.13
C ALA A 95 -3.85 -11.60 7.08
N PRO A 96 -2.74 -11.93 7.76
CA PRO A 96 -1.56 -11.07 7.67
C PRO A 96 -0.91 -11.18 6.29
N VAL A 97 -0.57 -10.03 5.73
CA VAL A 97 0.07 -9.94 4.42
C VAL A 97 1.24 -8.97 4.51
N ARG A 98 2.19 -9.10 3.58
CA ARG A 98 3.31 -8.18 3.48
C ARG A 98 3.44 -7.66 2.06
N VAL A 99 3.99 -6.47 1.93
CA VAL A 99 4.18 -5.84 0.64
C VAL A 99 5.42 -6.41 -0.04
N VAL A 100 5.33 -6.57 -1.36
CA VAL A 100 6.45 -6.95 -2.22
C VAL A 100 6.54 -5.91 -3.32
N LEU A 101 7.71 -5.32 -3.49
CA LEU A 101 7.93 -4.36 -4.57
C LEU A 101 8.53 -5.08 -5.77
N SER A 102 8.08 -4.71 -6.97
CA SER A 102 8.66 -5.26 -8.19
C SER A 102 10.11 -4.82 -8.31
N SER A 103 10.97 -5.72 -8.75
CA SER A 103 12.36 -5.38 -9.05
C SER A 103 12.51 -4.78 -10.44
N ASP A 104 11.45 -4.83 -11.24
CA ASP A 104 11.47 -4.31 -12.60
C ASP A 104 10.87 -2.91 -12.61
N PRO A 105 11.67 -1.86 -12.91
CA PRO A 105 11.15 -0.49 -12.88
C PRO A 105 10.10 -0.24 -13.96
N ASP A 106 10.03 -1.09 -14.99
CA ASP A 106 9.06 -0.94 -16.05
C ASP A 106 7.85 -1.84 -15.90
N ALA A 107 7.73 -2.54 -14.76
CA ALA A 107 6.60 -3.44 -14.54
C ALA A 107 5.28 -2.67 -14.50
N ALA A 108 4.24 -3.26 -15.08
CA ALA A 108 2.91 -2.67 -15.05
C ALA A 108 2.37 -2.61 -13.63
N VAL A 109 2.74 -3.58 -12.78
CA VAL A 109 2.35 -3.62 -11.38
C VAL A 109 3.60 -3.40 -10.55
N ALA A 110 3.65 -2.26 -9.86
CA ALA A 110 4.83 -1.86 -9.12
C ALA A 110 4.98 -2.59 -7.79
N PHE A 111 3.87 -3.02 -7.20
CA PHE A 111 3.89 -3.72 -5.93
C PHE A 111 2.63 -4.57 -5.78
N TRP A 112 2.69 -5.52 -4.86
CA TRP A 112 1.54 -6.35 -4.48
C TRP A 112 1.76 -6.85 -3.07
N PHE A 113 0.77 -7.55 -2.53
CA PHE A 113 0.90 -8.16 -1.21
C PHE A 113 0.82 -9.68 -1.32
N VAL A 114 1.52 -10.36 -0.42
CA VAL A 114 1.48 -11.83 -0.30
C VAL A 114 1.22 -12.19 1.15
N PRO A 115 0.60 -13.36 1.41
CA PRO A 115 0.36 -13.81 2.79
C PRO A 115 1.69 -14.03 3.53
N VAL A 116 1.69 -13.62 4.80
CA VAL A 116 2.86 -13.83 5.67
C VAL A 116 2.89 -15.28 6.09
N GLY A 117 4.10 -15.88 6.03
CA GLY A 117 4.29 -17.26 6.46
C GLY A 117 3.80 -18.32 5.49
N ARG A 118 3.28 -17.90 4.34
CA ARG A 118 2.81 -18.81 3.31
C ARG A 118 3.83 -18.89 2.17
N ARG A 119 4.03 -20.07 1.65
CA ARG A 119 5.02 -20.30 0.59
C ARG A 119 4.40 -20.81 -0.67
#